data_a2937950a053ed89235a8b97cec2a0f4
#
_entry.id   a2937950a053ed89235a8b97cec2a0f4
#
_cell.length_a   1.000
_cell.length_b   1.000
_cell.length_c   1.000
_cell.angle_alpha   90.00
_cell.angle_beta   90.00
_cell.angle_gamma   90.00
#
_symmetry.space_group_name_H-M   'P 1'
#
loop_
_entity.id
_entity.type
_entity.pdbx_description
1 polymer ?
#
loop_
_entity_poly.entity_id
_entity_poly.type
_entity_poly.pdbx_seq_one_letter_code
_entity_poly.pdbx_strand_id
1 'polypeptide(L)'
;MTEQHRFQGLATKAIHAGFRPDPGTGAVNAPIYASSTFAQDGVGGLRGGFEYARTGNPTRAALEASLAAVEEAAYGRAFSSGMAASDCALRALLRPGDHLVMPDDAYGGTFRLIDKVFTNWGVTYTAVALSDLDAVRAAITPATRLIWVETPTNPLLSIADIRAIAQLAASSNIKVLVDNTFASPALQQPLLLGADIVLHSTTKYIGGHSDVVGGALLTNDEELDTAFAFLQNGAGAVPGPFDAYLTMRGLKTLVLRMQRHSDNAALVAEFLDKHPAIDTVLYPGLPSHPGHEVAKRQMSAFGGMVSVRLRGGLQAARDFCSRTEVFILAESLGGVESLIEHPGAMTHASTAGSQLEVPDDLVRLSVGIEDSADLLADLEQALA
;
A
#
# COMPACT_ATOMS: atom_id res chain seq x y z
N MET A 1 -11.19 -27.83 6.33
CA MET A 1 -11.48 -26.44 5.88
C MET A 1 -10.66 -25.52 6.78
N THR A 2 -9.70 -24.82 6.23
CA THR A 2 -8.92 -23.81 6.93
C THR A 2 -9.85 -22.68 7.39
N GLU A 3 -9.56 -22.03 8.53
CA GLU A 3 -10.40 -20.97 9.11
C GLU A 3 -10.72 -19.80 8.16
N GLN A 4 -9.92 -19.61 7.13
CA GLN A 4 -10.05 -18.55 6.09
C GLN A 4 -11.40 -18.58 5.34
N HIS A 5 -12.06 -19.74 5.22
CA HIS A 5 -13.33 -19.84 4.48
C HIS A 5 -14.60 -19.67 5.34
N ARG A 6 -14.45 -19.31 6.64
CA ARG A 6 -15.59 -19.15 7.54
C ARG A 6 -16.46 -17.94 7.19
N PHE A 7 -15.86 -16.87 6.69
CA PHE A 7 -16.56 -15.62 6.37
C PHE A 7 -16.35 -15.26 4.89
N GLN A 8 -17.40 -14.80 4.22
CA GLN A 8 -17.33 -14.39 2.82
C GLN A 8 -17.19 -12.87 2.66
N GLY A 9 -17.92 -12.10 3.47
CA GLY A 9 -17.92 -10.65 3.39
C GLY A 9 -16.65 -10.01 3.95
N LEU A 10 -16.05 -9.08 3.21
CA LEU A 10 -14.81 -8.38 3.55
C LEU A 10 -14.88 -7.70 4.93
N ALA A 11 -15.96 -6.96 5.21
CA ALA A 11 -16.14 -6.27 6.51
C ALA A 11 -16.15 -7.27 7.68
N THR A 12 -16.76 -8.45 7.50
CA THR A 12 -16.76 -9.51 8.51
C THR A 12 -15.37 -10.12 8.68
N LYS A 13 -14.62 -10.33 7.59
CA LYS A 13 -13.22 -10.78 7.64
C LYS A 13 -12.34 -9.78 8.38
N ALA A 14 -12.45 -8.49 8.07
CA ALA A 14 -11.69 -7.42 8.74
C ALA A 14 -11.92 -7.38 10.26
N ILE A 15 -13.09 -7.77 10.74
CA ILE A 15 -13.45 -7.76 12.17
C ILE A 15 -13.03 -9.05 12.86
N HIS A 16 -13.24 -10.22 12.23
CA HIS A 16 -13.23 -11.52 12.91
C HIS A 16 -12.12 -12.47 12.48
N ALA A 17 -11.45 -12.24 11.33
CA ALA A 17 -10.38 -13.11 10.89
C ALA A 17 -9.12 -12.95 11.76
N GLY A 18 -8.35 -14.02 11.88
CA GLY A 18 -7.07 -14.04 12.60
C GLY A 18 -7.17 -14.14 14.12
N PHE A 19 -8.35 -13.96 14.72
CA PHE A 19 -8.51 -14.02 16.17
C PHE A 19 -9.85 -14.63 16.56
N ARG A 20 -9.82 -15.44 17.64
CA ARG A 20 -11.01 -15.93 18.37
C ARG A 20 -10.96 -15.41 19.80
N PRO A 21 -12.11 -15.29 20.49
CA PRO A 21 -12.10 -14.98 21.91
C PRO A 21 -11.11 -15.86 22.68
N ASP A 22 -10.32 -15.22 23.54
CA ASP A 22 -9.29 -15.89 24.33
C ASP A 22 -9.91 -17.03 25.17
N PRO A 23 -9.41 -18.28 25.05
CA PRO A 23 -10.04 -19.42 25.72
C PRO A 23 -9.91 -19.39 27.25
N GLY A 24 -8.92 -18.64 27.76
CA GLY A 24 -8.69 -18.55 29.22
C GLY A 24 -9.52 -17.46 29.88
N THR A 25 -9.77 -16.35 29.21
CA THR A 25 -10.43 -15.16 29.79
C THR A 25 -11.73 -14.78 29.09
N GLY A 26 -11.99 -15.29 27.89
CA GLY A 26 -13.11 -14.88 27.06
C GLY A 26 -12.94 -13.50 26.43
N ALA A 27 -11.74 -12.89 26.45
CA ALA A 27 -11.48 -11.60 25.85
C ALA A 27 -11.81 -11.60 24.36
N VAL A 28 -12.67 -10.67 23.91
CA VAL A 28 -13.12 -10.58 22.50
C VAL A 28 -12.11 -9.88 21.59
N ASN A 29 -11.09 -9.27 22.14
CA ASN A 29 -10.00 -8.66 21.38
C ASN A 29 -8.69 -9.40 21.62
N ALA A 30 -7.80 -9.43 20.61
CA ALA A 30 -6.53 -10.13 20.73
C ALA A 30 -5.67 -9.52 21.85
N PRO A 31 -5.13 -10.34 22.78
CA PRO A 31 -4.17 -9.86 23.76
C PRO A 31 -2.87 -9.35 23.12
N ILE A 32 -2.22 -8.38 23.78
CA ILE A 32 -0.90 -7.91 23.38
C ILE A 32 0.14 -8.76 24.11
N TYR A 33 0.83 -9.63 23.37
CA TYR A 33 1.92 -10.45 23.90
C TYR A 33 3.25 -9.72 23.76
N ALA A 34 3.60 -8.93 24.76
CA ALA A 34 4.86 -8.17 24.80
C ALA A 34 6.11 -9.04 25.08
N SER A 35 5.90 -10.34 25.40
CA SER A 35 7.01 -11.26 25.69
C SER A 35 7.91 -11.50 24.50
N SER A 36 9.24 -11.42 24.71
CA SER A 36 10.23 -11.77 23.70
C SER A 36 10.52 -13.28 23.62
N THR A 37 10.22 -14.02 24.69
CA THR A 37 10.55 -15.46 24.78
C THR A 37 9.41 -16.25 25.43
N PHE A 38 9.30 -17.52 25.10
CA PHE A 38 8.22 -18.41 25.53
C PHE A 38 8.79 -19.69 26.12
N ALA A 39 8.19 -20.16 27.25
CA ALA A 39 8.60 -21.41 27.90
C ALA A 39 8.28 -22.62 27.02
N GLN A 40 9.14 -23.63 27.06
CA GLN A 40 8.98 -24.89 26.35
C GLN A 40 8.64 -26.03 27.30
N ASP A 41 7.93 -27.04 26.79
CA ASP A 41 7.64 -28.30 27.50
C ASP A 41 8.71 -29.35 27.16
N GLY A 42 9.90 -29.17 27.71
CA GLY A 42 11.12 -29.91 27.34
C GLY A 42 11.82 -29.29 26.12
N VAL A 43 13.01 -29.78 25.80
CA VAL A 43 13.82 -29.26 24.68
C VAL A 43 13.11 -29.47 23.36
N GLY A 44 12.79 -28.37 22.68
CA GLY A 44 12.07 -28.37 21.39
C GLY A 44 10.55 -28.54 21.50
N GLY A 45 9.99 -28.65 22.71
CA GLY A 45 8.54 -28.74 22.96
C GLY A 45 7.88 -27.36 23.00
N LEU A 46 7.52 -26.80 21.85
CA LEU A 46 6.97 -25.46 21.74
C LEU A 46 5.50 -25.40 22.20
N ARG A 47 5.17 -24.49 23.14
CA ARG A 47 3.77 -24.21 23.53
C ARG A 47 3.12 -23.33 22.49
N GLY A 48 2.03 -23.80 21.86
CA GLY A 48 1.33 -23.06 20.82
C GLY A 48 2.17 -22.73 19.56
N GLY A 49 3.36 -23.35 19.41
CA GLY A 49 4.27 -23.10 18.31
C GLY A 49 5.19 -21.89 18.50
N PHE A 50 5.23 -21.27 19.70
CA PHE A 50 6.03 -20.07 19.97
C PHE A 50 7.27 -20.40 20.80
N GLU A 51 8.39 -19.76 20.45
CA GLU A 51 9.68 -19.87 21.17
C GLU A 51 10.30 -18.50 21.44
N TYR A 52 10.33 -17.64 20.43
CA TYR A 52 10.95 -16.33 20.43
C TYR A 52 10.21 -15.36 19.52
N ALA A 53 9.95 -14.12 19.99
CA ALA A 53 9.02 -13.20 19.31
C ALA A 53 9.45 -12.77 17.90
N ARG A 54 10.77 -12.79 17.58
CA ARG A 54 11.24 -12.54 16.21
C ARG A 54 10.79 -13.65 15.25
N THR A 55 10.86 -14.92 15.69
CA THR A 55 10.39 -16.08 14.91
C THR A 55 8.87 -16.11 14.86
N GLY A 56 8.18 -15.97 16.01
CA GLY A 56 6.72 -16.01 16.12
C GLY A 56 6.22 -15.26 17.36
N ASN A 57 5.16 -14.45 17.20
CA ASN A 57 4.48 -13.78 18.30
C ASN A 57 2.96 -13.90 18.10
N PRO A 58 2.16 -14.25 19.14
CA PRO A 58 0.72 -14.47 18.97
C PRO A 58 -0.04 -13.25 18.42
N THR A 59 0.32 -12.02 18.85
CA THR A 59 -0.33 -10.80 18.38
C THR A 59 0.00 -10.54 16.90
N ARG A 60 1.27 -10.73 16.50
CA ARG A 60 1.68 -10.63 15.10
C ARG A 60 1.02 -11.69 14.23
N ALA A 61 0.94 -12.92 14.69
CA ALA A 61 0.30 -14.02 13.96
C ALA A 61 -1.21 -13.74 13.73
N ALA A 62 -1.88 -13.15 14.71
CA ALA A 62 -3.28 -12.72 14.55
C ALA A 62 -3.42 -11.64 13.49
N LEU A 63 -2.51 -10.64 13.45
CA LEU A 63 -2.47 -9.62 12.40
C LEU A 63 -2.21 -10.24 11.02
N GLU A 64 -1.20 -11.10 10.90
CA GLU A 64 -0.83 -11.77 9.64
C GLU A 64 -2.00 -12.56 9.05
N ALA A 65 -2.72 -13.31 9.90
CA ALA A 65 -3.92 -14.04 9.50
C ALA A 65 -5.10 -13.10 9.12
N SER A 66 -5.25 -11.97 9.81
CA SER A 66 -6.29 -10.97 9.48
C SER A 66 -6.01 -10.33 8.11
N LEU A 67 -4.75 -9.94 7.86
CA LEU A 67 -4.32 -9.34 6.59
C LEU A 67 -4.49 -10.33 5.42
N ALA A 68 -4.07 -11.59 5.60
CA ALA A 68 -4.27 -12.63 4.60
C ALA A 68 -5.75 -12.81 4.25
N ALA A 69 -6.63 -12.84 5.25
CA ALA A 69 -8.06 -13.04 5.03
C ALA A 69 -8.74 -11.91 4.24
N VAL A 70 -8.33 -10.65 4.44
CA VAL A 70 -8.93 -9.51 3.72
C VAL A 70 -8.39 -9.37 2.28
N GLU A 71 -7.18 -9.89 2.00
CA GLU A 71 -6.60 -9.91 0.66
C GLU A 71 -6.91 -11.21 -0.12
N GLU A 72 -7.73 -12.11 0.42
CA GLU A 72 -7.98 -13.43 -0.17
C GLU A 72 -6.69 -14.26 -0.36
N ALA A 73 -5.72 -14.03 0.52
CA ALA A 73 -4.43 -14.71 0.52
C ALA A 73 -4.44 -15.96 1.42
N ALA A 74 -3.67 -16.98 1.04
CA ALA A 74 -3.40 -18.14 1.87
C ALA A 74 -2.41 -17.81 3.01
N TYR A 75 -1.46 -16.92 2.71
CA TYR A 75 -0.34 -16.59 3.59
C TYR A 75 -0.18 -15.07 3.71
N GLY A 76 0.22 -14.62 4.91
CA GLY A 76 0.54 -13.23 5.18
C GLY A 76 1.71 -13.08 6.15
N ARG A 77 2.57 -12.09 5.90
CA ARG A 77 3.71 -11.73 6.75
C ARG A 77 3.68 -10.23 7.04
N ALA A 78 3.81 -9.89 8.33
CA ALA A 78 3.83 -8.51 8.79
C ALA A 78 5.25 -8.03 9.07
N PHE A 79 5.55 -6.79 8.69
CA PHE A 79 6.88 -6.17 8.78
C PHE A 79 6.83 -4.86 9.56
N SER A 80 7.99 -4.42 10.05
CA SER A 80 8.15 -3.16 10.79
C SER A 80 7.89 -1.90 9.96
N SER A 81 7.83 -2.00 8.64
CA SER A 81 7.46 -0.92 7.71
C SER A 81 7.12 -1.46 6.34
N GLY A 82 6.45 -0.66 5.49
CA GLY A 82 6.27 -0.96 4.09
C GLY A 82 7.60 -1.17 3.36
N MET A 83 8.61 -0.34 3.65
CA MET A 83 9.96 -0.50 3.06
C MET A 83 10.65 -1.79 3.49
N ALA A 84 10.44 -2.27 4.72
CA ALA A 84 10.95 -3.56 5.17
C ALA A 84 10.27 -4.73 4.43
N ALA A 85 8.98 -4.60 4.12
CA ALA A 85 8.26 -5.55 3.25
C ALA A 85 8.80 -5.52 1.82
N SER A 86 9.03 -4.32 1.26
CA SER A 86 9.62 -4.14 -0.08
C SER A 86 11.01 -4.76 -0.18
N ASP A 87 11.89 -4.50 0.79
CA ASP A 87 13.25 -5.08 0.84
C ASP A 87 13.21 -6.61 0.93
N CYS A 88 12.32 -7.16 1.77
CA CYS A 88 12.11 -8.60 1.88
C CYS A 88 11.65 -9.22 0.56
N ALA A 89 10.68 -8.63 -0.12
CA ALA A 89 10.18 -9.12 -1.40
C ALA A 89 11.28 -9.11 -2.48
N LEU A 90 11.99 -8.00 -2.61
CA LEU A 90 13.08 -7.88 -3.59
C LEU A 90 14.21 -8.89 -3.32
N ARG A 91 14.60 -9.10 -2.05
CA ARG A 91 15.62 -10.13 -1.68
C ARG A 91 15.16 -11.56 -1.93
N ALA A 92 13.88 -11.84 -1.74
CA ALA A 92 13.32 -13.16 -2.01
C ALA A 92 13.34 -13.48 -3.52
N LEU A 93 12.99 -12.50 -4.34
CA LEU A 93 12.70 -12.67 -5.76
C LEU A 93 13.91 -12.47 -6.68
N LEU A 94 14.88 -11.62 -6.30
CA LEU A 94 15.96 -11.18 -7.19
C LEU A 94 17.32 -11.66 -6.73
N ARG A 95 18.18 -11.90 -7.72
CA ARG A 95 19.60 -12.26 -7.56
C ARG A 95 20.46 -11.30 -8.41
N PRO A 96 21.78 -11.19 -8.16
CA PRO A 96 22.69 -10.45 -9.03
C PRO A 96 22.57 -10.90 -10.50
N GLY A 97 22.36 -9.96 -11.40
CA GLY A 97 22.12 -10.19 -12.84
C GLY A 97 20.65 -10.23 -13.23
N ASP A 98 19.72 -10.29 -12.26
CA ASP A 98 18.28 -10.23 -12.56
C ASP A 98 17.84 -8.79 -12.88
N HIS A 99 16.72 -8.73 -13.57
CA HIS A 99 16.07 -7.49 -13.99
C HIS A 99 14.64 -7.41 -13.47
N LEU A 100 14.17 -6.19 -13.17
CA LEU A 100 12.77 -5.91 -12.87
C LEU A 100 12.22 -4.75 -13.72
N VAL A 101 10.92 -4.80 -13.98
CA VAL A 101 10.14 -3.70 -14.56
C VAL A 101 9.36 -3.01 -13.45
N MET A 102 9.35 -1.68 -13.43
CA MET A 102 8.64 -0.88 -12.42
C MET A 102 7.95 0.33 -13.05
N PRO A 103 6.96 0.98 -12.38
CA PRO A 103 6.35 2.19 -12.90
C PRO A 103 7.35 3.36 -12.95
N ASP A 104 7.18 4.23 -13.94
CA ASP A 104 7.96 5.46 -14.12
C ASP A 104 7.51 6.61 -13.19
N ASP A 105 6.46 6.37 -12.41
CA ASP A 105 5.94 7.27 -11.38
C ASP A 105 5.76 6.54 -10.02
N ALA A 106 6.64 5.58 -9.74
CA ALA A 106 6.63 4.81 -8.49
C ALA A 106 6.91 5.69 -7.26
N TYR A 107 6.42 5.24 -6.11
CA TYR A 107 6.75 5.84 -4.82
C TYR A 107 8.26 6.04 -4.66
N GLY A 108 8.67 7.27 -4.29
CA GLY A 108 10.08 7.66 -4.19
C GLY A 108 10.93 6.76 -3.27
N GLY A 109 10.32 6.15 -2.23
CA GLY A 109 10.99 5.18 -1.38
C GLY A 109 11.32 3.88 -2.11
N THR A 110 10.40 3.35 -2.89
CA THR A 110 10.59 2.14 -3.71
C THR A 110 11.66 2.38 -4.77
N PHE A 111 11.57 3.51 -5.49
CA PHE A 111 12.60 3.90 -6.45
C PHE A 111 13.99 3.97 -5.80
N ARG A 112 14.11 4.68 -4.67
CA ARG A 112 15.37 4.82 -3.95
C ARG A 112 15.95 3.47 -3.50
N LEU A 113 15.11 2.55 -3.02
CA LEU A 113 15.53 1.21 -2.63
C LEU A 113 16.09 0.44 -3.83
N ILE A 114 15.39 0.47 -4.96
CA ILE A 114 15.81 -0.24 -6.17
C ILE A 114 17.07 0.41 -6.75
N ASP A 115 17.05 1.72 -7.00
CA ASP A 115 18.11 2.46 -7.69
C ASP A 115 19.40 2.61 -6.87
N LYS A 116 19.29 2.79 -5.53
CA LYS A 116 20.49 3.06 -4.71
C LYS A 116 20.97 1.85 -3.90
N VAL A 117 20.15 0.82 -3.71
CA VAL A 117 20.54 -0.37 -2.93
C VAL A 117 20.67 -1.58 -3.83
N PHE A 118 19.62 -1.96 -4.57
CA PHE A 118 19.63 -3.21 -5.35
C PHE A 118 20.51 -3.15 -6.59
N THR A 119 20.66 -1.97 -7.23
CA THR A 119 21.63 -1.83 -8.33
C THR A 119 23.07 -2.11 -7.87
N ASN A 120 23.43 -1.76 -6.63
CA ASN A 120 24.74 -2.08 -6.07
C ASN A 120 24.95 -3.60 -5.86
N TRP A 121 23.88 -4.39 -5.88
CA TRP A 121 23.92 -5.85 -5.83
C TRP A 121 23.86 -6.49 -7.22
N GLY A 122 23.91 -5.67 -8.28
CA GLY A 122 23.90 -6.14 -9.66
C GLY A 122 22.50 -6.44 -10.21
N VAL A 123 21.43 -5.97 -9.54
CA VAL A 123 20.06 -5.98 -10.08
C VAL A 123 19.92 -4.79 -11.03
N THR A 124 19.24 -5.00 -12.16
CA THR A 124 18.92 -3.95 -13.13
C THR A 124 17.42 -3.71 -13.18
N TYR A 125 16.99 -2.53 -13.64
CA TYR A 125 15.57 -2.24 -13.77
C TYR A 125 15.27 -1.39 -15.02
N THR A 126 14.01 -1.45 -15.46
CA THR A 126 13.46 -0.52 -16.46
C THR A 126 12.18 0.09 -15.90
N ALA A 127 12.14 1.42 -15.86
CA ALA A 127 10.96 2.18 -15.46
C ALA A 127 10.15 2.55 -16.71
N VAL A 128 8.84 2.21 -16.70
CA VAL A 128 7.92 2.47 -17.82
C VAL A 128 6.52 2.79 -17.32
N ALA A 129 5.73 3.50 -18.12
CA ALA A 129 4.32 3.71 -17.84
C ALA A 129 3.59 2.35 -17.85
N LEU A 130 3.19 1.84 -16.68
CA LEU A 130 2.50 0.54 -16.56
C LEU A 130 1.06 0.55 -17.10
N SER A 131 0.53 1.72 -17.41
CA SER A 131 -0.73 1.89 -18.17
C SER A 131 -0.59 1.52 -19.66
N ASP A 132 0.63 1.47 -20.18
CA ASP A 132 0.95 1.06 -21.54
C ASP A 132 1.53 -0.37 -21.57
N LEU A 133 0.69 -1.34 -21.93
CA LEU A 133 1.07 -2.76 -21.99
C LEU A 133 2.13 -3.05 -23.06
N ASP A 134 2.22 -2.26 -24.13
CA ASP A 134 3.24 -2.44 -25.14
C ASP A 134 4.60 -1.96 -24.64
N ALA A 135 4.63 -0.85 -23.88
CA ALA A 135 5.82 -0.41 -23.17
C ALA A 135 6.29 -1.45 -22.13
N VAL A 136 5.36 -2.03 -21.34
CA VAL A 136 5.67 -3.12 -20.39
C VAL A 136 6.27 -4.33 -21.13
N ARG A 137 5.66 -4.74 -22.24
CA ARG A 137 6.16 -5.86 -23.06
C ARG A 137 7.55 -5.61 -23.60
N ALA A 138 7.80 -4.41 -24.10
CA ALA A 138 9.09 -4.00 -24.65
C ALA A 138 10.21 -3.94 -23.57
N ALA A 139 9.85 -3.65 -22.32
CA ALA A 139 10.78 -3.60 -21.20
C ALA A 139 11.19 -5.00 -20.68
N ILE A 140 10.46 -6.06 -21.01
CA ILE A 140 10.79 -7.42 -20.58
C ILE A 140 12.04 -7.93 -21.34
N THR A 141 13.00 -8.41 -20.56
CA THR A 141 14.25 -9.02 -21.05
C THR A 141 14.34 -10.49 -20.60
N PRO A 142 15.26 -11.29 -21.12
CA PRO A 142 15.49 -12.65 -20.61
C PRO A 142 15.90 -12.72 -19.12
N ALA A 143 16.43 -11.62 -18.59
CA ALA A 143 16.82 -11.50 -17.19
C ALA A 143 15.65 -11.03 -16.28
N THR A 144 14.52 -10.62 -16.83
CA THR A 144 13.37 -10.13 -16.04
C THR A 144 12.79 -11.25 -15.17
N ARG A 145 12.63 -10.97 -13.88
CA ARG A 145 12.06 -11.89 -12.88
C ARG A 145 10.85 -11.30 -12.17
N LEU A 146 10.71 -9.98 -12.18
CA LEU A 146 9.68 -9.27 -11.45
C LEU A 146 9.10 -8.13 -12.27
N ILE A 147 7.78 -8.00 -12.26
CA ILE A 147 7.09 -6.74 -12.57
C ILE A 147 6.55 -6.20 -11.26
N TRP A 148 7.08 -5.06 -10.82
CA TRP A 148 6.59 -4.31 -9.67
C TRP A 148 5.50 -3.38 -10.14
N VAL A 149 4.27 -3.64 -9.72
CA VAL A 149 3.10 -2.81 -10.03
C VAL A 149 2.75 -1.97 -8.82
N GLU A 150 2.53 -0.69 -9.00
CA GLU A 150 1.90 0.21 -8.03
C GLU A 150 0.68 0.82 -8.72
N THR A 151 -0.51 0.63 -8.13
CA THR A 151 -1.75 1.12 -8.77
C THR A 151 -2.89 1.26 -7.75
N PRO A 152 -3.47 2.50 -7.61
CA PRO A 152 -3.00 3.77 -8.20
C PRO A 152 -1.60 4.14 -7.76
N THR A 153 -0.80 4.81 -8.62
CA THR A 153 0.56 5.23 -8.29
C THR A 153 0.60 6.44 -7.36
N ASN A 154 1.72 6.64 -6.69
CA ASN A 154 2.01 7.83 -5.89
C ASN A 154 3.14 8.65 -6.54
N PRO A 155 2.93 9.90 -6.97
CA PRO A 155 1.77 10.75 -6.65
C PRO A 155 0.78 10.96 -7.80
N LEU A 156 1.01 10.40 -9.00
CA LEU A 156 0.25 10.76 -10.21
C LEU A 156 -1.07 10.00 -10.37
N LEU A 157 -1.33 9.01 -9.50
CA LEU A 157 -2.54 8.18 -9.51
C LEU A 157 -2.77 7.41 -10.82
N SER A 158 -1.68 7.09 -11.54
CA SER A 158 -1.74 6.28 -12.75
C SER A 158 -2.32 4.90 -12.45
N ILE A 159 -3.08 4.36 -13.37
CA ILE A 159 -3.76 3.07 -13.21
C ILE A 159 -3.16 2.04 -14.17
N ALA A 160 -2.70 0.92 -13.61
CA ALA A 160 -2.24 -0.24 -14.35
C ALA A 160 -3.32 -1.34 -14.38
N ASP A 161 -3.52 -2.00 -15.50
CA ASP A 161 -4.41 -3.16 -15.61
C ASP A 161 -3.68 -4.41 -15.06
N ILE A 162 -3.95 -4.73 -13.79
CA ILE A 162 -3.30 -5.83 -13.07
C ILE A 162 -3.49 -7.15 -13.82
N ARG A 163 -4.71 -7.43 -14.31
CA ARG A 163 -5.03 -8.68 -15.00
C ARG A 163 -4.25 -8.82 -16.31
N ALA A 164 -4.16 -7.75 -17.08
CA ALA A 164 -3.45 -7.76 -18.35
C ALA A 164 -1.93 -7.92 -18.12
N ILE A 165 -1.36 -7.26 -17.11
CA ILE A 165 0.06 -7.42 -16.73
C ILE A 165 0.32 -8.85 -16.23
N ALA A 166 -0.54 -9.41 -15.39
CA ALA A 166 -0.41 -10.78 -14.89
C ALA A 166 -0.43 -11.80 -16.04
N GLN A 167 -1.33 -11.63 -17.01
CA GLN A 167 -1.37 -12.49 -18.20
C GLN A 167 -0.09 -12.37 -19.06
N LEU A 168 0.44 -11.16 -19.21
CA LEU A 168 1.69 -10.94 -19.92
C LEU A 168 2.87 -11.63 -19.21
N ALA A 169 2.97 -11.49 -17.90
CA ALA A 169 4.04 -12.07 -17.08
C ALA A 169 4.01 -13.61 -17.03
N ALA A 170 2.84 -14.21 -16.99
CA ALA A 170 2.66 -15.66 -16.91
C ALA A 170 3.32 -16.43 -18.06
N SER A 171 3.38 -15.84 -19.26
CA SER A 171 4.01 -16.47 -20.42
C SER A 171 5.54 -16.60 -20.30
N SER A 172 6.16 -15.87 -19.38
CA SER A 172 7.62 -15.77 -19.23
C SER A 172 8.11 -16.15 -17.82
N ASN A 173 7.26 -16.73 -16.99
CA ASN A 173 7.55 -17.10 -15.60
C ASN A 173 8.10 -15.92 -14.78
N ILE A 174 7.53 -14.73 -15.00
CA ILE A 174 7.86 -13.49 -14.30
C ILE A 174 6.83 -13.33 -13.18
N LYS A 175 7.28 -13.03 -11.96
CA LYS A 175 6.38 -12.74 -10.84
C LYS A 175 5.82 -11.34 -10.92
N VAL A 176 4.56 -11.18 -10.53
CA VAL A 176 3.88 -9.87 -10.43
C VAL A 176 3.62 -9.56 -8.97
N LEU A 177 4.27 -8.51 -8.48
CA LEU A 177 4.01 -7.93 -7.17
C LEU A 177 3.19 -6.65 -7.36
N VAL A 178 2.11 -6.53 -6.60
CA VAL A 178 1.27 -5.32 -6.60
C VAL A 178 1.37 -4.62 -5.25
N ASP A 179 1.89 -3.40 -5.25
CA ASP A 179 1.73 -2.49 -4.11
C ASP A 179 0.30 -1.94 -4.12
N ASN A 180 -0.53 -2.47 -3.22
CA ASN A 180 -1.95 -2.18 -3.10
C ASN A 180 -2.23 -1.14 -2.01
N THR A 181 -1.22 -0.37 -1.59
CA THR A 181 -1.30 0.56 -0.45
C THR A 181 -2.39 1.61 -0.64
N PHE A 182 -2.53 2.22 -1.83
CA PHE A 182 -3.50 3.29 -2.09
C PHE A 182 -4.94 2.78 -2.18
N ALA A 183 -5.15 1.63 -2.80
CA ALA A 183 -6.48 1.04 -2.91
C ALA A 183 -6.93 0.34 -1.63
N SER A 184 -6.02 -0.29 -0.91
CA SER A 184 -6.29 -1.23 0.17
C SER A 184 -7.13 -2.45 -0.26
N PRO A 185 -7.23 -3.52 0.55
CA PRO A 185 -8.09 -4.66 0.22
C PRO A 185 -9.58 -4.31 0.17
N ALA A 186 -9.98 -3.15 0.71
CA ALA A 186 -11.35 -2.70 0.64
C ALA A 186 -11.80 -2.29 -0.77
N LEU A 187 -10.87 -1.81 -1.59
CA LEU A 187 -11.20 -1.33 -2.94
C LEU A 187 -10.67 -2.22 -4.05
N GLN A 188 -9.59 -2.95 -3.81
CA GLN A 188 -8.92 -3.77 -4.83
C GLN A 188 -8.27 -4.99 -4.18
N GLN A 189 -8.39 -6.16 -4.82
CA GLN A 189 -7.81 -7.43 -4.37
C GLN A 189 -6.96 -8.03 -5.49
N PRO A 190 -5.67 -7.68 -5.58
CA PRO A 190 -4.81 -8.02 -6.72
C PRO A 190 -4.60 -9.52 -6.93
N LEU A 191 -4.61 -10.36 -5.88
CA LEU A 191 -4.49 -11.82 -6.03
C LEU A 191 -5.64 -12.40 -6.86
N LEU A 192 -6.86 -11.84 -6.75
CA LEU A 192 -8.01 -12.24 -7.56
C LEU A 192 -7.91 -11.77 -9.03
N LEU A 193 -6.99 -10.85 -9.29
CA LEU A 193 -6.70 -10.33 -10.63
C LEU A 193 -5.48 -11.02 -11.28
N GLY A 194 -4.82 -11.93 -10.57
CA GLY A 194 -3.72 -12.74 -11.09
C GLY A 194 -2.33 -12.30 -10.62
N ALA A 195 -2.21 -11.36 -9.69
CA ALA A 195 -0.94 -11.06 -9.04
C ALA A 195 -0.44 -12.25 -8.21
N ASP A 196 0.88 -12.43 -8.11
CA ASP A 196 1.51 -13.45 -7.26
C ASP A 196 1.65 -12.97 -5.82
N ILE A 197 1.90 -11.68 -5.65
CA ILE A 197 2.22 -11.06 -4.36
C ILE A 197 1.49 -9.73 -4.24
N VAL A 198 0.95 -9.47 -3.05
CA VAL A 198 0.45 -8.15 -2.66
C VAL A 198 1.34 -7.58 -1.58
N LEU A 199 1.71 -6.33 -1.73
CA LEU A 199 2.43 -5.54 -0.75
C LEU A 199 1.52 -4.44 -0.19
N HIS A 200 1.65 -4.18 1.10
CA HIS A 200 1.07 -3.00 1.74
C HIS A 200 2.08 -2.27 2.63
N SER A 201 2.06 -0.96 2.57
CA SER A 201 2.40 -0.15 3.74
C SER A 201 1.16 -0.10 4.64
N THR A 202 1.15 -0.90 5.71
CA THR A 202 0.03 -0.90 6.67
C THR A 202 -0.04 0.39 7.48
N THR A 203 0.98 1.22 7.42
CA THR A 203 1.06 2.60 7.92
C THR A 203 -0.09 3.48 7.43
N LYS A 204 -0.60 3.19 6.22
CA LYS A 204 -1.56 4.02 5.49
C LYS A 204 -3.00 3.63 5.86
N TYR A 205 -3.88 3.40 4.90
CA TYR A 205 -5.29 3.10 5.14
C TYR A 205 -5.57 1.92 6.09
N ILE A 206 -4.70 0.91 6.13
CA ILE A 206 -4.91 -0.25 7.01
C ILE A 206 -4.82 0.16 8.48
N GLY A 207 -3.76 0.85 8.89
CA GLY A 207 -3.64 1.47 10.23
C GLY A 207 -4.66 2.59 10.40
N GLY A 208 -4.64 3.56 9.49
CA GLY A 208 -5.67 4.56 9.25
C GLY A 208 -5.83 5.64 10.32
N HIS A 209 -4.92 5.75 11.28
CA HIS A 209 -5.02 6.68 12.41
C HIS A 209 -3.72 7.43 12.70
N SER A 210 -2.78 7.44 11.75
CA SER A 210 -1.49 8.16 11.84
C SER A 210 -0.65 7.81 13.09
N ASP A 211 -0.84 6.60 13.66
CA ASP A 211 -0.30 6.17 14.94
C ASP A 211 0.56 4.89 14.87
N VAL A 212 0.76 4.32 13.69
CA VAL A 212 1.54 3.09 13.49
C VAL A 212 2.32 3.12 12.18
N VAL A 213 3.51 2.52 12.20
CA VAL A 213 4.30 2.20 11.01
C VAL A 213 4.36 0.69 10.85
N GLY A 214 4.07 0.19 9.65
CA GLY A 214 4.11 -1.25 9.38
C GLY A 214 4.04 -1.58 7.89
N GLY A 215 4.24 -2.84 7.58
CA GLY A 215 4.14 -3.38 6.22
C GLY A 215 3.60 -4.80 6.19
N ALA A 216 3.21 -5.27 5.03
CA ALA A 216 2.78 -6.64 4.83
C ALA A 216 3.12 -7.17 3.43
N LEU A 217 3.34 -8.48 3.35
CA LEU A 217 3.37 -9.26 2.12
C LEU A 217 2.34 -10.37 2.21
N LEU A 218 1.53 -10.54 1.16
CA LEU A 218 0.46 -11.52 1.07
C LEU A 218 0.63 -12.31 -0.23
N THR A 219 0.41 -13.62 -0.17
CA THR A 219 0.56 -14.50 -1.34
C THR A 219 -0.28 -15.77 -1.19
N ASN A 220 -0.55 -16.45 -2.30
CA ASN A 220 -1.12 -17.80 -2.32
C ASN A 220 -0.06 -18.90 -2.59
N ASP A 221 1.20 -18.51 -2.78
CA ASP A 221 2.32 -19.38 -3.11
C ASP A 221 3.10 -19.75 -1.84
N GLU A 222 3.14 -21.02 -1.48
CA GLU A 222 3.81 -21.54 -0.28
C GLU A 222 5.34 -21.37 -0.33
N GLU A 223 5.94 -21.44 -1.52
CA GLU A 223 7.39 -21.24 -1.66
C GLU A 223 7.77 -19.80 -1.40
N LEU A 224 6.96 -18.85 -1.90
CA LEU A 224 7.13 -17.43 -1.61
C LEU A 224 6.93 -17.13 -0.12
N ASP A 225 5.88 -17.68 0.50
CA ASP A 225 5.66 -17.49 1.95
C ASP A 225 6.83 -18.01 2.78
N THR A 226 7.36 -19.20 2.43
CA THR A 226 8.54 -19.78 3.09
C THR A 226 9.76 -18.86 2.96
N ALA A 227 10.02 -18.31 1.77
CA ALA A 227 11.11 -17.38 1.54
C ALA A 227 10.93 -16.07 2.33
N PHE A 228 9.71 -15.52 2.36
CA PHE A 228 9.41 -14.33 3.14
C PHE A 228 9.57 -14.57 4.65
N ALA A 229 9.07 -15.69 5.17
CA ALA A 229 9.23 -16.06 6.57
C ALA A 229 10.69 -16.20 6.98
N PHE A 230 11.51 -16.85 6.12
CA PHE A 230 12.94 -16.98 6.36
C PHE A 230 13.65 -15.62 6.43
N LEU A 231 13.39 -14.74 5.47
CA LEU A 231 13.97 -13.41 5.44
C LEU A 231 13.45 -12.51 6.56
N GLN A 232 12.14 -12.56 6.86
CA GLN A 232 11.54 -11.83 7.98
C GLN A 232 12.25 -12.17 9.30
N ASN A 233 12.44 -13.47 9.58
CA ASN A 233 13.14 -13.93 10.78
C ASN A 233 14.64 -13.63 10.71
N GLY A 234 15.30 -13.93 9.58
CA GLY A 234 16.75 -13.80 9.40
C GLY A 234 17.23 -12.35 9.43
N ALA A 235 16.53 -11.42 8.78
CA ALA A 235 16.83 -10.00 8.81
C ALA A 235 16.22 -9.27 10.03
N GLY A 236 15.22 -9.86 10.67
CA GLY A 236 14.63 -9.35 11.90
C GLY A 236 13.65 -8.19 11.72
N ALA A 237 13.15 -7.94 10.52
CA ALA A 237 12.27 -6.81 10.19
C ALA A 237 10.81 -7.03 10.64
N VAL A 238 10.59 -7.47 11.88
CA VAL A 238 9.28 -7.76 12.47
C VAL A 238 8.68 -6.54 13.17
N PRO A 239 7.35 -6.33 13.10
CA PRO A 239 6.69 -5.29 13.90
C PRO A 239 6.67 -5.68 15.38
N GLY A 240 6.65 -4.66 16.25
CA GLY A 240 6.35 -4.85 17.67
C GLY A 240 4.92 -5.34 17.90
N PRO A 241 4.64 -6.01 19.05
CA PRO A 241 3.30 -6.52 19.31
C PRO A 241 2.26 -5.40 19.52
N PHE A 242 2.69 -4.23 19.96
CA PHE A 242 1.82 -3.07 20.10
C PHE A 242 1.45 -2.50 18.72
N ASP A 243 2.43 -2.37 17.81
CA ASP A 243 2.20 -1.93 16.44
C ASP A 243 1.30 -2.92 15.69
N ALA A 244 1.51 -4.22 15.88
CA ALA A 244 0.64 -5.26 15.33
C ALA A 244 -0.80 -5.14 15.84
N TYR A 245 -0.98 -4.85 17.13
CA TYR A 245 -2.28 -4.63 17.73
C TYR A 245 -2.99 -3.38 17.18
N LEU A 246 -2.27 -2.24 17.07
CA LEU A 246 -2.83 -1.00 16.51
C LEU A 246 -3.23 -1.19 15.04
N THR A 247 -2.38 -1.84 14.24
CA THR A 247 -2.70 -2.16 12.84
C THR A 247 -3.97 -3.01 12.73
N MET A 248 -4.08 -4.06 13.55
CA MET A 248 -5.27 -4.92 13.57
C MET A 248 -6.52 -4.16 14.05
N ARG A 249 -6.36 -3.23 15.01
CA ARG A 249 -7.46 -2.36 15.46
C ARG A 249 -7.94 -1.45 14.35
N GLY A 250 -7.03 -0.84 13.59
CA GLY A 250 -7.35 0.00 12.42
C GLY A 250 -8.04 -0.80 11.31
N LEU A 251 -7.56 -2.01 11.04
CA LEU A 251 -8.12 -2.90 10.02
C LEU A 251 -9.63 -3.16 10.23
N LYS A 252 -10.09 -3.27 11.47
CA LYS A 252 -11.50 -3.57 11.78
C LYS A 252 -12.50 -2.53 11.26
N THR A 253 -12.06 -1.29 11.03
CA THR A 253 -12.89 -0.21 10.49
C THR A 253 -12.52 0.18 9.06
N LEU A 254 -11.61 -0.57 8.42
CA LEU A 254 -11.09 -0.24 7.09
C LEU A 254 -12.22 -0.01 6.07
N VAL A 255 -13.17 -0.92 5.97
CA VAL A 255 -14.25 -0.85 4.97
C VAL A 255 -15.09 0.42 5.14
N LEU A 256 -15.45 0.79 6.38
CA LEU A 256 -16.21 2.01 6.67
C LEU A 256 -15.40 3.27 6.34
N ARG A 257 -14.12 3.28 6.72
CA ARG A 257 -13.24 4.41 6.42
C ARG A 257 -13.02 4.59 4.92
N MET A 258 -12.71 3.51 4.20
CA MET A 258 -12.49 3.57 2.76
C MET A 258 -13.71 4.03 1.98
N GLN A 259 -14.92 3.66 2.42
CA GLN A 259 -16.15 4.21 1.84
C GLN A 259 -16.20 5.74 2.03
N ARG A 260 -16.01 6.24 3.26
CA ARG A 260 -16.07 7.66 3.55
C ARG A 260 -14.95 8.45 2.87
N HIS A 261 -13.71 7.91 2.86
CA HIS A 261 -12.60 8.49 2.11
C HIS A 261 -12.94 8.66 0.61
N SER A 262 -13.49 7.61 0.00
CA SER A 262 -13.85 7.63 -1.43
C SER A 262 -14.98 8.62 -1.73
N ASP A 263 -16.00 8.68 -0.88
CA ASP A 263 -17.12 9.62 -1.03
C ASP A 263 -16.63 11.07 -0.93
N ASN A 264 -15.80 11.37 0.07
CA ASN A 264 -15.22 12.70 0.25
C ASN A 264 -14.27 13.08 -0.90
N ALA A 265 -13.40 12.15 -1.32
CA ALA A 265 -12.46 12.40 -2.41
C ALA A 265 -13.17 12.66 -3.75
N ALA A 266 -14.27 11.99 -4.02
CA ALA A 266 -15.08 12.25 -5.21
C ALA A 266 -15.62 13.69 -5.22
N LEU A 267 -16.17 14.17 -4.09
CA LEU A 267 -16.66 15.55 -3.96
C LEU A 267 -15.52 16.58 -4.11
N VAL A 268 -14.37 16.31 -3.47
CA VAL A 268 -13.17 17.16 -3.58
C VAL A 268 -12.68 17.22 -5.02
N ALA A 269 -12.58 16.07 -5.70
CA ALA A 269 -12.12 16.01 -7.08
C ALA A 269 -13.07 16.75 -8.03
N GLU A 270 -14.40 16.59 -7.87
CA GLU A 270 -15.40 17.31 -8.67
C GLU A 270 -15.38 18.83 -8.43
N PHE A 271 -15.11 19.27 -7.20
CA PHE A 271 -14.96 20.68 -6.87
C PHE A 271 -13.71 21.26 -7.53
N LEU A 272 -12.56 20.59 -7.37
CA LEU A 272 -11.28 21.05 -7.90
C LEU A 272 -11.25 21.04 -9.44
N ASP A 273 -11.91 20.09 -10.09
CA ASP A 273 -11.99 20.00 -11.56
C ASP A 273 -12.68 21.22 -12.20
N LYS A 274 -13.52 21.91 -11.44
CA LYS A 274 -14.23 23.12 -11.88
C LYS A 274 -13.55 24.41 -11.42
N HIS A 275 -12.53 24.32 -10.56
CA HIS A 275 -11.96 25.50 -9.94
C HIS A 275 -10.95 26.20 -10.88
N PRO A 276 -11.03 27.55 -11.07
CA PRO A 276 -10.22 28.27 -12.08
C PRO A 276 -8.71 28.24 -11.80
N ALA A 277 -8.26 28.05 -10.55
CA ALA A 277 -6.85 27.93 -10.18
C ALA A 277 -6.23 26.57 -10.52
N ILE A 278 -7.06 25.57 -10.80
CA ILE A 278 -6.62 24.19 -11.08
C ILE A 278 -6.47 23.99 -12.60
N ASP A 279 -5.36 23.43 -13.00
CA ASP A 279 -5.11 23.05 -14.40
C ASP A 279 -5.58 21.64 -14.71
N THR A 280 -5.27 20.70 -13.84
CA THR A 280 -5.60 19.28 -14.02
C THR A 280 -5.87 18.62 -12.68
N VAL A 281 -6.91 17.79 -12.61
CA VAL A 281 -7.19 16.91 -11.49
C VAL A 281 -6.86 15.47 -11.88
N LEU A 282 -6.01 14.83 -11.12
CA LEU A 282 -5.68 13.42 -11.26
C LEU A 282 -6.48 12.65 -10.18
N TYR A 283 -7.57 12.02 -10.60
CA TYR A 283 -8.41 11.18 -9.74
C TYR A 283 -9.08 10.10 -10.60
N PRO A 284 -8.86 8.81 -10.31
CA PRO A 284 -9.38 7.71 -11.15
C PRO A 284 -10.91 7.70 -11.27
N GLY A 285 -11.63 8.37 -10.36
CA GLY A 285 -13.09 8.50 -10.39
C GLY A 285 -13.62 9.49 -11.43
N LEU A 286 -12.79 10.40 -11.94
CA LEU A 286 -13.20 11.33 -12.99
C LEU A 286 -13.17 10.64 -14.36
N PRO A 287 -14.22 10.81 -15.21
CA PRO A 287 -14.20 10.24 -16.57
C PRO A 287 -13.07 10.75 -17.46
N SER A 288 -12.51 11.93 -17.14
CA SER A 288 -11.35 12.52 -17.84
C SER A 288 -10.04 11.83 -17.52
N HIS A 289 -9.97 11.02 -16.44
CA HIS A 289 -8.74 10.31 -16.06
C HIS A 289 -8.43 9.18 -17.05
N PRO A 290 -7.18 9.09 -17.59
CA PRO A 290 -6.84 8.10 -18.61
C PRO A 290 -7.11 6.64 -18.18
N GLY A 291 -6.95 6.35 -16.89
CA GLY A 291 -7.16 5.01 -16.31
C GLY A 291 -8.57 4.75 -15.79
N HIS A 292 -9.55 5.66 -15.99
CA HIS A 292 -10.90 5.54 -15.41
C HIS A 292 -11.57 4.19 -15.67
N GLU A 293 -11.60 3.75 -16.91
CA GLU A 293 -12.26 2.49 -17.30
C GLU A 293 -11.56 1.25 -16.75
N VAL A 294 -10.24 1.30 -16.57
CA VAL A 294 -9.49 0.23 -15.92
C VAL A 294 -9.81 0.22 -14.42
N ALA A 295 -9.72 1.35 -13.75
CA ALA A 295 -10.07 1.48 -12.33
C ALA A 295 -11.48 0.99 -12.04
N LYS A 296 -12.46 1.39 -12.85
CA LYS A 296 -13.87 0.97 -12.74
C LYS A 296 -14.08 -0.55 -12.86
N ARG A 297 -13.22 -1.25 -13.61
CA ARG A 297 -13.30 -2.71 -13.75
C ARG A 297 -12.65 -3.47 -12.60
N GLN A 298 -11.57 -2.92 -12.02
CA GLN A 298 -10.76 -3.66 -11.03
C GLN A 298 -10.92 -3.16 -9.60
N MET A 299 -11.51 -1.97 -9.40
CA MET A 299 -11.72 -1.36 -8.08
C MET A 299 -13.21 -1.23 -7.78
N SER A 300 -13.60 -1.35 -6.50
CA SER A 300 -15.00 -1.16 -6.05
C SER A 300 -15.36 0.31 -5.84
N ALA A 301 -14.37 1.19 -5.61
CA ALA A 301 -14.46 2.65 -5.59
C ALA A 301 -13.06 3.21 -5.92
N PHE A 302 -12.91 4.54 -6.01
CA PHE A 302 -11.70 5.17 -6.57
C PHE A 302 -10.71 5.69 -5.53
N GLY A 303 -10.98 5.47 -4.24
CA GLY A 303 -10.06 5.79 -3.15
C GLY A 303 -10.11 7.24 -2.67
N GLY A 304 -9.28 7.52 -1.65
CA GLY A 304 -9.23 8.80 -0.95
C GLY A 304 -8.11 9.74 -1.39
N MET A 305 -7.35 9.40 -2.44
CA MET A 305 -6.25 10.22 -2.92
C MET A 305 -6.66 11.06 -4.12
N VAL A 306 -6.33 12.35 -4.10
CA VAL A 306 -6.54 13.29 -5.20
C VAL A 306 -5.25 14.06 -5.42
N SER A 307 -4.77 14.15 -6.66
CA SER A 307 -3.64 15.01 -7.01
C SER A 307 -4.08 16.08 -8.00
N VAL A 308 -3.53 17.28 -7.86
CA VAL A 308 -3.89 18.41 -8.72
C VAL A 308 -2.66 19.14 -9.21
N ARG A 309 -2.73 19.73 -10.42
CA ARG A 309 -1.76 20.66 -10.93
C ARG A 309 -2.31 22.08 -10.88
N LEU A 310 -1.52 23.03 -10.38
CA LEU A 310 -1.92 24.43 -10.22
C LEU A 310 -1.51 25.28 -11.42
N ARG A 311 -2.42 26.12 -11.95
CA ARG A 311 -2.10 27.04 -13.08
C ARG A 311 -1.01 28.06 -12.73
N GLY A 312 -0.85 28.41 -11.47
CA GLY A 312 0.18 29.34 -11.00
C GLY A 312 1.56 28.72 -10.79
N GLY A 313 1.78 27.44 -11.15
CA GLY A 313 3.05 26.75 -11.01
C GLY A 313 3.48 26.51 -9.58
N LEU A 314 4.78 26.35 -9.35
CA LEU A 314 5.39 26.03 -8.07
C LEU A 314 4.94 26.95 -6.91
N GLN A 315 4.88 28.27 -7.14
CA GLN A 315 4.53 29.19 -6.07
C GLN A 315 3.07 29.02 -5.63
N ALA A 316 2.15 28.87 -6.57
CA ALA A 316 0.74 28.60 -6.27
C ALA A 316 0.57 27.27 -5.53
N ALA A 317 1.30 26.23 -5.90
CA ALA A 317 1.29 24.95 -5.22
C ALA A 317 1.74 25.06 -3.76
N ARG A 318 2.81 25.81 -3.50
CA ARG A 318 3.33 26.07 -2.15
C ARG A 318 2.36 26.90 -1.31
N ASP A 319 1.80 27.96 -1.89
CA ASP A 319 0.84 28.83 -1.22
C ASP A 319 -0.42 28.05 -0.85
N PHE A 320 -0.94 27.24 -1.78
CA PHE A 320 -2.08 26.37 -1.54
C PHE A 320 -1.83 25.41 -0.36
N CYS A 321 -0.70 24.69 -0.35
CA CYS A 321 -0.33 23.81 0.77
C CYS A 321 -0.20 24.55 2.11
N SER A 322 0.11 25.84 2.11
CA SER A 322 0.37 26.59 3.32
C SER A 322 -0.86 27.30 3.89
N ARG A 323 -1.94 27.42 3.09
CA ARG A 323 -3.16 28.16 3.46
C ARG A 323 -4.29 27.27 3.95
N THR A 324 -4.20 25.96 3.76
CA THR A 324 -5.20 25.02 4.28
C THR A 324 -5.19 24.99 5.81
N GLU A 325 -6.38 24.86 6.41
CA GLU A 325 -6.59 24.82 7.86
C GLU A 325 -7.09 23.45 8.34
N VAL A 326 -7.88 22.75 7.54
CA VAL A 326 -8.37 21.39 7.80
C VAL A 326 -7.42 20.36 7.20
N PHE A 327 -6.97 20.57 5.96
CA PHE A 327 -5.92 19.74 5.37
C PHE A 327 -4.58 20.10 6.00
N ILE A 328 -4.00 19.19 6.77
CA ILE A 328 -2.73 19.41 7.47
C ILE A 328 -1.57 19.20 6.47
N LEU A 329 -0.67 20.19 6.39
CA LEU A 329 0.57 20.07 5.61
C LEU A 329 1.51 19.06 6.28
N ALA A 330 1.56 17.85 5.78
CA ALA A 330 2.38 16.78 6.30
C ALA A 330 2.62 15.68 5.26
N GLU A 331 3.71 14.93 5.42
CA GLU A 331 3.94 13.69 4.70
C GLU A 331 3.00 12.58 5.20
N SER A 332 2.88 11.51 4.43
CA SER A 332 2.01 10.37 4.65
C SER A 332 0.63 10.53 4.01
N LEU A 333 -0.27 9.60 4.30
CA LEU A 333 -1.63 9.54 3.73
C LEU A 333 -2.48 8.46 4.43
N GLY A 334 -3.78 8.47 4.16
CA GLY A 334 -4.69 7.38 4.51
C GLY A 334 -5.09 7.34 5.98
N GLY A 335 -4.72 8.36 6.76
CA GLY A 335 -5.28 8.62 8.09
C GLY A 335 -6.71 9.14 8.01
N VAL A 336 -7.40 9.14 9.14
CA VAL A 336 -8.74 9.72 9.27
C VAL A 336 -8.72 11.24 9.04
N GLU A 337 -7.56 11.87 9.30
CA GLU A 337 -7.29 13.29 9.05
C GLU A 337 -6.95 13.53 7.58
N SER A 338 -7.42 14.64 7.03
CA SER A 338 -7.01 15.13 5.71
C SER A 338 -5.59 15.70 5.73
N LEU A 339 -4.76 15.25 4.77
CA LEU A 339 -3.39 15.73 4.61
C LEU A 339 -3.19 16.32 3.22
N ILE A 340 -2.30 17.33 3.14
CA ILE A 340 -1.85 17.95 1.90
C ILE A 340 -0.33 17.94 1.86
N GLU A 341 0.26 17.71 0.68
CA GLU A 341 1.71 17.82 0.48
C GLU A 341 2.07 18.31 -0.92
N HIS A 342 3.27 18.86 -1.04
CA HIS A 342 3.94 19.14 -2.30
C HIS A 342 4.94 18.01 -2.57
N PRO A 343 4.61 16.99 -3.42
CA PRO A 343 5.43 15.78 -3.56
C PRO A 343 6.87 16.08 -3.99
N GLY A 344 7.08 16.97 -4.94
CA GLY A 344 8.41 17.30 -5.46
C GLY A 344 9.38 17.84 -4.40
N ALA A 345 8.89 18.58 -3.40
CA ALA A 345 9.72 19.10 -2.32
C ALA A 345 9.76 18.22 -1.06
N MET A 346 8.85 17.24 -0.95
CA MET A 346 8.68 16.40 0.23
C MET A 346 8.96 14.92 -0.08
N THR A 347 7.95 14.12 -0.36
CA THR A 347 8.07 12.64 -0.48
C THR A 347 8.84 12.17 -1.71
N HIS A 348 8.92 12.98 -2.78
CA HIS A 348 9.60 12.66 -4.04
C HIS A 348 10.85 13.53 -4.30
N ALA A 349 11.37 14.25 -3.32
CA ALA A 349 12.62 15.01 -3.46
C ALA A 349 13.81 14.13 -3.93
N SER A 350 13.79 12.85 -3.63
CA SER A 350 14.83 11.89 -4.05
C SER A 350 14.75 11.49 -5.54
N THR A 351 13.66 11.83 -6.23
CA THR A 351 13.49 11.57 -7.68
C THR A 351 13.89 12.76 -8.54
N ALA A 352 14.23 13.90 -7.96
CA ALA A 352 14.66 15.11 -8.69
C ALA A 352 15.84 14.79 -9.62
N GLY A 353 15.73 15.23 -10.89
CA GLY A 353 16.73 14.96 -11.95
C GLY A 353 16.76 13.51 -12.46
N SER A 354 15.86 12.64 -12.01
CA SER A 354 15.68 11.28 -12.51
C SER A 354 14.54 11.19 -13.53
N GLN A 355 14.33 10.00 -14.08
CA GLN A 355 13.18 9.72 -14.96
C GLN A 355 11.83 9.76 -14.21
N LEU A 356 11.85 9.70 -12.88
CA LEU A 356 10.68 9.72 -11.99
C LEU A 356 10.44 11.11 -11.39
N GLU A 357 11.03 12.17 -11.94
CA GLU A 357 10.81 13.54 -11.46
C GLU A 357 9.35 13.95 -11.63
N VAL A 358 8.75 14.48 -10.55
CA VAL A 358 7.36 14.91 -10.54
C VAL A 358 7.22 16.41 -10.84
N PRO A 359 6.10 16.86 -11.46
CA PRO A 359 5.88 18.27 -11.76
C PRO A 359 5.92 19.16 -10.52
N ASP A 360 6.57 20.33 -10.62
CA ASP A 360 6.71 21.30 -9.54
C ASP A 360 5.38 21.97 -9.12
N ASP A 361 4.37 21.94 -9.98
CA ASP A 361 3.04 22.48 -9.72
C ASP A 361 2.07 21.46 -9.16
N LEU A 362 2.58 20.25 -8.83
CA LEU A 362 1.77 19.14 -8.32
C LEU A 362 1.57 19.26 -6.81
N VAL A 363 0.31 19.12 -6.38
CA VAL A 363 -0.11 18.97 -4.98
C VAL A 363 -0.89 17.66 -4.83
N ARG A 364 -0.60 16.89 -3.79
CA ARG A 364 -1.33 15.67 -3.44
C ARG A 364 -2.15 15.88 -2.18
N LEU A 365 -3.42 15.50 -2.26
CA LEU A 365 -4.38 15.51 -1.16
C LEU A 365 -4.65 14.06 -0.73
N SER A 366 -4.50 13.76 0.55
CA SER A 366 -5.06 12.58 1.20
C SER A 366 -6.33 13.00 1.88
N VAL A 367 -7.46 12.72 1.24
CA VAL A 367 -8.76 13.17 1.74
C VAL A 367 -9.21 12.28 2.88
N GLY A 368 -9.44 12.87 4.05
CA GLY A 368 -9.87 12.19 5.28
C GLY A 368 -11.37 11.90 5.33
N ILE A 369 -11.86 11.67 6.54
CA ILE A 369 -13.26 11.29 6.78
C ILE A 369 -14.07 12.39 7.48
N GLU A 370 -13.57 13.60 7.51
CA GLU A 370 -14.23 14.80 8.05
C GLU A 370 -15.52 15.11 7.30
N ASP A 371 -16.27 16.12 7.75
CA ASP A 371 -17.43 16.58 7.03
C ASP A 371 -17.04 17.23 5.70
N SER A 372 -17.63 16.76 4.62
CA SER A 372 -17.30 17.20 3.26
C SER A 372 -17.48 18.71 3.05
N ALA A 373 -18.43 19.34 3.75
CA ALA A 373 -18.63 20.78 3.67
C ALA A 373 -17.42 21.57 4.19
N ASP A 374 -16.82 21.11 5.29
CA ASP A 374 -15.63 21.72 5.87
C ASP A 374 -14.42 21.55 4.97
N LEU A 375 -14.24 20.35 4.38
CA LEU A 375 -13.18 20.07 3.42
C LEU A 375 -13.25 20.98 2.19
N LEU A 376 -14.45 21.18 1.62
CA LEU A 376 -14.63 22.02 0.45
C LEU A 376 -14.42 23.51 0.80
N ALA A 377 -14.90 23.96 1.98
CA ALA A 377 -14.70 25.32 2.43
C ALA A 377 -13.21 25.65 2.65
N ASP A 378 -12.45 24.69 3.20
CA ASP A 378 -11.01 24.83 3.41
C ASP A 378 -10.26 24.97 2.07
N LEU A 379 -10.58 24.13 1.09
CA LEU A 379 -9.96 24.21 -0.24
C LEU A 379 -10.32 25.51 -0.98
N GLU A 380 -11.58 25.98 -0.89
CA GLU A 380 -12.02 27.24 -1.50
C GLU A 380 -11.23 28.43 -0.93
N GLN A 381 -11.14 28.54 0.41
CA GLN A 381 -10.41 29.65 1.04
C GLN A 381 -8.90 29.60 0.76
N ALA A 382 -8.32 28.40 0.65
CA ALA A 382 -6.89 28.24 0.39
C ALA A 382 -6.50 28.54 -1.07
N LEU A 383 -7.43 28.40 -2.01
CA LEU A 383 -7.26 28.72 -3.44
C LEU A 383 -7.63 30.17 -3.81
N ALA A 384 -8.24 30.93 -2.87
CA ALA A 384 -8.56 32.35 -3.04
C ALA A 384 -7.25 33.22 -2.94
#